data_b0fd153d335f4b8833d2a997a03d900c
#
_entry.id   b0fd153d335f4b8833d2a997a03d900c
#
_cell.length_a   1.000
_cell.length_b   1.000
_cell.length_c   1.000
_cell.angle_alpha   90.00
_cell.angle_beta   90.00
_cell.angle_gamma   90.00
#
_symmetry.space_group_name_H-M   'P 1'
#
loop_
_entity.id
_entity.type
_entity.pdbx_description
1 polymer ?
#
loop_
_entity_poly.entity_id
_entity_poly.type
_entity_poly.pdbx_seq_one_letter_code
_entity_poly.pdbx_strand_id
1 'polypeptide(L)'
;MKLTSIPRKLWEHKKKSAFASLIAYFTGWKIYNWKRDCDIRAIYAREAKQFGDAPLDLTERLRRVTVLVDKTCAGAFDSFEKNALPLLNLAGLQVDIIKPNDISEFKSIAEHIDTTDCDALYIIGGDNALSTVLTAVCRQENNSPLPIGVFPGGSDNRSLIGLVPDVFAVQNDIRPCCESAMALIEEQTRPIYLSSIKFENSESSTNEGKPVYGVSGLYAGWYDRVEADKNKLWYWGALKRWIAYITAYLRSLKQYPEIEFNIIYEEYCAGCSKCRSSQSITEKTNQTNKRWWHYITGSRNYIGVNDIKPGKDYSVVQNENCGKTREMKIKAIDIAFENFQDQ
;
A
#
# COMPACT_ATOMS: atom_id res chain seq x y z
N MET A 1 0.38 -54.71 21.98
CA MET A 1 1.38 -53.63 22.08
C MET A 1 0.95 -52.71 23.21
N LYS A 2 1.69 -52.69 24.37
CA LYS A 2 1.23 -52.03 25.60
C LYS A 2 1.38 -50.48 25.43
N LEU A 3 0.28 -49.78 25.26
CA LEU A 3 0.20 -48.29 25.19
C LEU A 3 0.78 -47.56 26.43
N THR A 4 0.95 -48.30 27.55
CA THR A 4 1.43 -47.76 28.83
C THR A 4 2.96 -47.55 28.91
N SER A 5 3.74 -48.05 27.94
CA SER A 5 5.21 -47.89 27.94
C SER A 5 5.71 -46.60 27.24
N ILE A 6 4.85 -45.96 26.47
CA ILE A 6 5.21 -44.74 25.70
C ILE A 6 5.48 -43.53 26.63
N PRO A 7 4.64 -43.22 27.64
CA PRO A 7 4.87 -42.04 28.48
C PRO A 7 6.15 -42.18 29.34
N ARG A 8 6.55 -43.39 29.73
CA ARG A 8 7.74 -43.63 30.54
C ARG A 8 9.04 -43.37 29.74
N LYS A 9 9.11 -43.82 28.50
CA LYS A 9 10.25 -43.54 27.59
C LYS A 9 10.36 -42.07 27.20
N LEU A 10 9.22 -41.37 27.05
CA LEU A 10 9.19 -39.93 26.83
C LEU A 10 9.74 -39.16 28.01
N TRP A 11 9.47 -39.63 29.23
CA TRP A 11 9.97 -39.02 30.47
C TRP A 11 11.46 -39.26 30.68
N GLU A 12 12.00 -40.41 30.32
CA GLU A 12 13.43 -40.74 30.39
C GLU A 12 14.27 -39.81 29.45
N HIS A 13 13.70 -39.36 28.32
CA HIS A 13 14.36 -38.48 27.35
C HIS A 13 13.71 -37.11 27.24
N LYS A 14 13.38 -36.47 28.37
CA LYS A 14 12.63 -35.17 28.42
C LYS A 14 13.09 -34.13 27.43
N LYS A 15 14.42 -33.89 27.30
CA LYS A 15 14.98 -32.89 26.39
C LYS A 15 14.73 -33.24 24.91
N LYS A 16 14.91 -34.54 24.54
CA LYS A 16 14.68 -34.98 23.15
C LYS A 16 13.21 -34.99 22.80
N SER A 17 12.35 -35.38 23.75
CA SER A 17 10.90 -35.37 23.57
C SER A 17 10.36 -33.94 23.42
N ALA A 18 10.82 -32.99 24.25
CA ALA A 18 10.46 -31.59 24.15
C ALA A 18 10.89 -31.00 22.81
N PHE A 19 12.11 -31.28 22.35
CA PHE A 19 12.61 -30.84 21.05
C PHE A 19 11.80 -31.42 19.88
N ALA A 20 11.51 -32.74 19.93
CA ALA A 20 10.66 -33.40 18.94
C ALA A 20 9.23 -32.83 18.89
N SER A 21 8.65 -32.53 20.04
CA SER A 21 7.33 -31.90 20.13
C SER A 21 7.33 -30.50 19.57
N LEU A 22 8.39 -29.74 19.79
CA LEU A 22 8.56 -28.39 19.26
C LEU A 22 8.71 -28.40 17.73
N ILE A 23 9.50 -29.35 17.20
CA ILE A 23 9.61 -29.55 15.74
C ILE A 23 8.24 -29.95 15.15
N ALA A 24 7.55 -30.90 15.77
CA ALA A 24 6.23 -31.36 15.31
C ALA A 24 5.21 -30.20 15.33
N TYR A 25 5.24 -29.35 16.35
CA TYR A 25 4.40 -28.16 16.42
C TYR A 25 4.70 -27.18 15.28
N PHE A 26 5.98 -26.84 15.06
CA PHE A 26 6.35 -25.90 14.00
C PHE A 26 6.07 -26.44 12.60
N THR A 27 6.32 -27.74 12.36
CA THR A 27 6.02 -28.39 11.08
C THR A 27 4.51 -28.45 10.85
N GLY A 28 3.74 -28.83 11.85
CA GLY A 28 2.28 -28.87 11.79
C GLY A 28 1.69 -27.47 11.53
N TRP A 29 2.18 -26.46 12.23
CA TRP A 29 1.80 -25.07 12.02
C TRP A 29 2.14 -24.57 10.60
N LYS A 30 3.31 -24.93 10.09
CA LYS A 30 3.74 -24.56 8.73
C LYS A 30 2.90 -25.23 7.65
N ILE A 31 2.56 -26.53 7.84
CA ILE A 31 1.68 -27.27 6.93
C ILE A 31 0.26 -26.70 6.95
N TYR A 32 -0.26 -26.39 8.14
CA TYR A 32 -1.57 -25.76 8.28
C TYR A 32 -1.65 -24.41 7.54
N ASN A 33 -0.67 -23.54 7.76
CA ASN A 33 -0.64 -22.25 7.06
C ASN A 33 -0.50 -22.42 5.54
N TRP A 34 0.36 -23.33 5.10
CA TRP A 34 0.50 -23.63 3.67
C TRP A 34 -0.81 -24.10 3.04
N LYS A 35 -1.52 -25.01 3.71
CA LYS A 35 -2.83 -25.50 3.24
C LYS A 35 -3.85 -24.37 3.19
N ARG A 36 -3.96 -23.59 4.26
CA ARG A 36 -4.84 -22.41 4.30
C ARG A 36 -4.58 -21.45 3.15
N ASP A 37 -3.31 -21.16 2.87
CA ASP A 37 -2.93 -20.26 1.79
C ASP A 37 -3.27 -20.87 0.40
N CYS A 38 -3.14 -22.18 0.23
CA CYS A 38 -3.59 -22.86 -0.98
C CYS A 38 -5.10 -22.77 -1.17
N ASP A 39 -5.87 -22.97 -0.10
CA ASP A 39 -7.33 -22.90 -0.13
C ASP A 39 -7.79 -21.45 -0.49
N ILE A 40 -7.15 -20.44 0.09
CA ILE A 40 -7.41 -19.04 -0.25
C ILE A 40 -7.13 -18.77 -1.73
N ARG A 41 -5.96 -19.14 -2.24
CA ARG A 41 -5.63 -18.97 -3.67
C ARG A 41 -6.65 -19.66 -4.58
N ALA A 42 -7.10 -20.86 -4.21
CA ALA A 42 -8.08 -21.60 -5.01
C ALA A 42 -9.43 -20.89 -5.09
N ILE A 43 -9.86 -20.20 -4.01
CA ILE A 43 -11.09 -19.40 -4.00
C ILE A 43 -10.96 -18.23 -4.97
N TYR A 44 -9.90 -17.43 -4.83
CA TYR A 44 -9.66 -16.28 -5.71
C TYR A 44 -9.46 -16.68 -7.18
N ALA A 45 -8.79 -17.81 -7.43
CA ALA A 45 -8.61 -18.32 -8.79
C ALA A 45 -9.91 -18.69 -9.47
N ARG A 46 -10.87 -19.28 -8.75
CA ARG A 46 -12.21 -19.58 -9.29
C ARG A 46 -12.95 -18.31 -9.67
N GLU A 47 -12.80 -17.26 -8.88
CA GLU A 47 -13.44 -15.98 -9.13
C GLU A 47 -12.78 -15.23 -10.29
N ALA A 48 -11.46 -15.16 -10.32
CA ALA A 48 -10.71 -14.56 -11.42
C ALA A 48 -11.04 -15.25 -12.77
N LYS A 49 -11.21 -16.58 -12.74
CA LYS A 49 -11.59 -17.34 -13.92
C LYS A 49 -12.96 -16.92 -14.50
N GLN A 50 -13.91 -16.49 -13.66
CA GLN A 50 -15.24 -16.04 -14.17
C GLN A 50 -15.09 -14.80 -15.05
N PHE A 51 -14.12 -13.93 -14.78
CA PHE A 51 -13.81 -12.78 -15.63
C PHE A 51 -13.14 -13.20 -16.94
N GLY A 52 -12.25 -14.19 -16.90
CA GLY A 52 -11.59 -14.70 -18.10
C GLY A 52 -12.49 -15.54 -19.02
N ASP A 53 -13.52 -16.19 -18.46
CA ASP A 53 -14.50 -16.95 -19.22
C ASP A 53 -15.61 -16.05 -19.83
N ALA A 54 -15.63 -14.74 -19.50
CA ALA A 54 -16.58 -13.79 -20.06
C ALA A 54 -16.33 -13.62 -21.58
N PRO A 55 -17.38 -13.64 -22.42
CA PRO A 55 -17.20 -13.45 -23.85
C PRO A 55 -16.68 -12.04 -24.14
N LEU A 56 -15.61 -11.95 -24.92
CA LEU A 56 -15.06 -10.68 -25.42
C LEU A 56 -15.80 -10.31 -26.71
N ASP A 57 -16.16 -9.05 -26.84
CA ASP A 57 -16.66 -8.51 -28.10
C ASP A 57 -15.50 -8.53 -29.13
N LEU A 58 -15.85 -8.84 -30.40
CA LEU A 58 -14.85 -8.94 -31.49
C LEU A 58 -14.06 -7.66 -31.74
N THR A 59 -14.53 -6.54 -31.19
CA THR A 59 -13.91 -5.21 -31.33
C THR A 59 -13.08 -4.83 -30.12
N GLU A 60 -13.14 -5.57 -29.01
CA GLU A 60 -12.40 -5.28 -27.78
C GLU A 60 -11.04 -5.96 -27.81
N ARG A 61 -9.99 -5.20 -27.51
CA ARG A 61 -8.66 -5.74 -27.27
C ARG A 61 -8.57 -6.25 -25.83
N LEU A 62 -7.69 -7.23 -25.62
CA LEU A 62 -7.34 -7.65 -24.26
C LEU A 62 -6.74 -6.46 -23.48
N ARG A 63 -7.16 -6.34 -22.24
CA ARG A 63 -6.64 -5.31 -21.35
C ARG A 63 -5.16 -5.58 -21.03
N ARG A 64 -4.35 -4.55 -21.16
CA ARG A 64 -2.91 -4.59 -20.91
C ARG A 64 -2.58 -3.96 -19.56
N VAL A 65 -1.85 -4.69 -18.74
CA VAL A 65 -1.37 -4.22 -17.44
C VAL A 65 0.14 -4.22 -17.45
N THR A 66 0.73 -3.05 -17.28
CA THR A 66 2.19 -2.93 -17.10
C THR A 66 2.53 -3.05 -15.64
N VAL A 67 3.35 -4.06 -15.31
CA VAL A 67 3.81 -4.34 -13.95
C VAL A 67 5.21 -3.81 -13.77
N LEU A 68 5.41 -2.88 -12.85
CA LEU A 68 6.71 -2.31 -12.51
C LEU A 68 7.18 -2.83 -11.16
N VAL A 69 8.35 -3.50 -11.14
CA VAL A 69 8.87 -4.18 -9.96
C VAL A 69 9.95 -3.37 -9.27
N ASP A 70 9.76 -3.07 -8.00
CA ASP A 70 10.81 -2.49 -7.15
C ASP A 70 11.69 -3.60 -6.55
N LYS A 71 12.94 -3.67 -7.00
CA LYS A 71 13.94 -4.63 -6.47
C LYS A 71 14.35 -4.38 -5.02
N THR A 72 14.11 -3.22 -4.47
CA THR A 72 14.44 -2.93 -3.08
C THR A 72 13.59 -3.74 -2.10
N CYS A 73 12.43 -4.18 -2.55
CA CYS A 73 11.50 -5.02 -1.78
C CYS A 73 11.80 -6.50 -1.99
N ALA A 74 12.74 -7.05 -1.21
CA ALA A 74 13.12 -8.46 -1.29
C ALA A 74 11.92 -9.41 -1.09
N GLY A 75 11.73 -10.37 -2.01
CA GLY A 75 10.65 -11.35 -1.96
C GLY A 75 9.26 -10.83 -2.38
N ALA A 76 9.10 -9.55 -2.67
CA ALA A 76 7.84 -8.99 -3.16
C ALA A 76 7.45 -9.58 -4.51
N PHE A 77 8.41 -9.72 -5.41
CA PHE A 77 8.18 -10.33 -6.71
C PHE A 77 7.79 -11.81 -6.62
N ASP A 78 8.45 -12.59 -5.78
CA ASP A 78 8.11 -14.00 -5.54
C ASP A 78 6.69 -14.16 -4.97
N SER A 79 6.29 -13.21 -4.10
CA SER A 79 4.94 -13.16 -3.55
C SER A 79 3.90 -12.81 -4.62
N PHE A 80 4.23 -11.86 -5.50
CA PHE A 80 3.39 -11.48 -6.65
C PHE A 80 3.21 -12.66 -7.61
N GLU A 81 4.31 -13.31 -7.99
CA GLU A 81 4.29 -14.44 -8.91
C GLU A 81 3.43 -15.61 -8.39
N LYS A 82 3.39 -15.80 -7.07
CA LYS A 82 2.59 -16.87 -6.44
C LYS A 82 1.13 -16.50 -6.21
N ASN A 83 0.84 -15.24 -5.87
CA ASN A 83 -0.48 -14.85 -5.34
C ASN A 83 -1.30 -13.98 -6.31
N ALA A 84 -0.66 -13.14 -7.11
CA ALA A 84 -1.36 -12.17 -7.98
C ALA A 84 -1.27 -12.53 -9.46
N LEU A 85 -0.09 -12.84 -9.97
CA LEU A 85 0.11 -13.12 -11.40
C LEU A 85 -0.81 -14.24 -11.95
N PRO A 86 -1.02 -15.38 -11.25
CA PRO A 86 -1.93 -16.40 -11.72
C PRO A 86 -3.38 -15.91 -11.84
N LEU A 87 -3.81 -15.01 -10.95
CA LEU A 87 -5.16 -14.44 -10.98
C LEU A 87 -5.35 -13.52 -12.19
N LEU A 88 -4.37 -12.65 -12.47
CA LEU A 88 -4.38 -11.76 -13.62
C LEU A 88 -4.43 -12.54 -14.94
N ASN A 89 -3.62 -13.62 -15.06
CA ASN A 89 -3.62 -14.48 -16.23
C ASN A 89 -4.94 -15.24 -16.40
N LEU A 90 -5.52 -15.76 -15.30
CA LEU A 90 -6.82 -16.44 -15.33
C LEU A 90 -7.96 -15.51 -15.74
N ALA A 91 -7.86 -14.24 -15.40
CA ALA A 91 -8.81 -13.22 -15.80
C ALA A 91 -8.65 -12.74 -17.26
N GLY A 92 -7.65 -13.27 -18.00
CA GLY A 92 -7.43 -12.93 -19.40
C GLY A 92 -6.71 -11.59 -19.61
N LEU A 93 -6.04 -11.04 -18.60
CA LEU A 93 -5.27 -9.82 -18.73
C LEU A 93 -3.91 -10.10 -19.37
N GLN A 94 -3.47 -9.22 -20.28
CA GLN A 94 -2.12 -9.23 -20.80
C GLN A 94 -1.21 -8.50 -19.80
N VAL A 95 -0.22 -9.22 -19.25
CA VAL A 95 0.65 -8.69 -18.20
C VAL A 95 2.07 -8.52 -18.73
N ASP A 96 2.53 -7.27 -18.81
CA ASP A 96 3.88 -6.93 -19.24
C ASP A 96 4.72 -6.57 -18.00
N ILE A 97 5.74 -7.39 -17.67
CA ILE A 97 6.53 -7.24 -16.45
C ILE A 97 7.85 -6.57 -16.74
N ILE A 98 8.08 -5.42 -16.12
CA ILE A 98 9.32 -4.66 -16.21
C ILE A 98 10.06 -4.76 -14.88
N LYS A 99 11.31 -5.26 -14.92
CA LYS A 99 12.18 -5.44 -13.75
C LYS A 99 13.42 -4.58 -13.89
N PRO A 100 13.40 -3.34 -13.41
CA PRO A 100 14.57 -2.46 -13.41
C PRO A 100 15.73 -3.07 -12.62
N ASN A 101 16.97 -2.79 -13.01
CA ASN A 101 18.14 -3.27 -12.29
C ASN A 101 18.44 -2.44 -11.06
N ASP A 102 18.26 -1.11 -11.16
CA ASP A 102 18.58 -0.12 -10.16
C ASP A 102 17.42 0.83 -9.89
N ILE A 103 17.49 1.59 -8.80
CA ILE A 103 16.51 2.62 -8.43
C ILE A 103 16.50 3.74 -9.48
N SER A 104 17.64 4.07 -10.08
CA SER A 104 17.75 5.09 -11.15
C SER A 104 17.02 4.65 -12.41
N GLU A 105 17.17 3.37 -12.78
CA GLU A 105 16.44 2.78 -13.92
C GLU A 105 14.94 2.72 -13.64
N PHE A 106 14.54 2.31 -12.41
CA PHE A 106 13.14 2.32 -11.98
C PHE A 106 12.50 3.70 -12.16
N LYS A 107 13.19 4.75 -11.71
CA LYS A 107 12.72 6.13 -11.85
C LYS A 107 12.64 6.55 -13.31
N SER A 108 13.66 6.26 -14.11
CA SER A 108 13.69 6.58 -15.54
C SER A 108 12.56 5.89 -16.31
N ILE A 109 12.30 4.60 -16.02
CA ILE A 109 11.19 3.86 -16.63
C ILE A 109 9.86 4.49 -16.23
N ALA A 110 9.68 4.81 -14.93
CA ALA A 110 8.45 5.47 -14.46
C ALA A 110 8.18 6.82 -15.15
N GLU A 111 9.23 7.59 -15.45
CA GLU A 111 9.14 8.86 -16.15
C GLU A 111 8.78 8.74 -17.65
N HIS A 112 9.04 7.56 -18.25
CA HIS A 112 8.84 7.33 -19.69
C HIS A 112 7.76 6.29 -19.99
N ILE A 113 6.95 5.89 -18.99
CA ILE A 113 5.84 4.97 -19.23
C ILE A 113 4.84 5.64 -20.19
N ASP A 114 4.59 4.96 -21.30
CA ASP A 114 3.55 5.38 -22.22
C ASP A 114 2.18 4.99 -21.67
N THR A 115 1.42 6.01 -21.28
CA THR A 115 0.06 5.83 -20.74
C THR A 115 -0.95 5.44 -21.81
N THR A 116 -0.58 5.47 -23.10
CA THR A 116 -1.48 5.08 -24.20
C THR A 116 -1.42 3.59 -24.50
N ASP A 117 -0.31 2.92 -24.18
CA ASP A 117 -0.10 1.51 -24.48
C ASP A 117 -0.59 0.56 -23.38
N CYS A 118 -0.90 1.06 -22.18
CA CYS A 118 -1.40 0.25 -21.07
C CYS A 118 -2.72 0.80 -20.54
N ASP A 119 -3.58 -0.11 -20.06
CA ASP A 119 -4.88 0.23 -19.49
C ASP A 119 -4.78 0.45 -17.96
N ALA A 120 -3.75 -0.11 -17.33
CA ALA A 120 -3.43 0.09 -15.92
C ALA A 120 -1.95 -0.13 -15.65
N LEU A 121 -1.42 0.61 -14.67
CA LEU A 121 -0.08 0.41 -14.13
C LEU A 121 -0.18 -0.32 -12.79
N TYR A 122 0.58 -1.41 -12.62
CA TYR A 122 0.60 -2.18 -11.38
C TYR A 122 1.99 -2.17 -10.76
N ILE A 123 2.11 -1.60 -9.57
CA ILE A 123 3.40 -1.38 -8.91
C ILE A 123 3.61 -2.48 -7.87
N ILE A 124 4.72 -3.22 -7.98
CA ILE A 124 5.15 -4.17 -6.96
C ILE A 124 6.22 -3.49 -6.11
N GLY A 125 5.83 -3.03 -4.93
CA GLY A 125 6.76 -2.29 -4.08
C GLY A 125 6.13 -1.78 -2.80
N GLY A 126 6.84 -0.88 -2.13
CA GLY A 126 6.39 -0.17 -0.95
C GLY A 126 6.01 1.29 -1.25
N ASP A 127 5.84 2.07 -0.18
CA ASP A 127 5.44 3.48 -0.26
C ASP A 127 6.40 4.35 -1.09
N ASN A 128 7.72 4.04 -1.05
CA ASN A 128 8.73 4.75 -1.86
C ASN A 128 8.54 4.53 -3.36
N ALA A 129 8.28 3.27 -3.77
CA ALA A 129 8.03 2.94 -5.16
C ALA A 129 6.77 3.65 -5.67
N LEU A 130 5.71 3.62 -4.86
CA LEU A 130 4.46 4.31 -5.15
C LEU A 130 4.67 5.82 -5.31
N SER A 131 5.34 6.48 -4.36
CA SER A 131 5.63 7.93 -4.44
C SER A 131 6.49 8.29 -5.64
N THR A 132 7.46 7.45 -6.00
CA THR A 132 8.31 7.64 -7.18
C THR A 132 7.50 7.60 -8.47
N VAL A 133 6.65 6.59 -8.63
CA VAL A 133 5.79 6.44 -9.81
C VAL A 133 4.74 7.56 -9.89
N LEU A 134 4.08 7.88 -8.77
CA LEU A 134 3.12 8.98 -8.72
C LEU A 134 3.77 10.31 -9.10
N THR A 135 4.98 10.56 -8.60
CA THR A 135 5.73 11.77 -8.94
C THR A 135 6.07 11.81 -10.42
N ALA A 136 6.50 10.70 -11.00
CA ALA A 136 6.82 10.59 -12.42
C ALA A 136 5.59 10.83 -13.29
N VAL A 137 4.50 10.12 -13.00
CA VAL A 137 3.23 10.24 -13.75
C VAL A 137 2.64 11.65 -13.63
N CYS A 138 2.60 12.23 -12.42
CA CYS A 138 2.05 13.59 -12.22
C CYS A 138 2.90 14.72 -12.82
N ARG A 139 4.16 14.46 -13.18
CA ARG A 139 5.03 15.41 -13.87
C ARG A 139 4.90 15.38 -15.38
N GLN A 140 4.27 14.36 -15.96
CA GLN A 140 4.05 14.26 -17.40
C GLN A 140 2.97 15.27 -17.83
N GLU A 141 3.24 16.07 -18.84
CA GLU A 141 2.31 17.11 -19.32
C GLU A 141 1.09 16.54 -20.06
N ASN A 142 1.24 15.37 -20.69
CA ASN A 142 0.18 14.70 -21.48
C ASN A 142 -0.58 13.64 -20.70
N ASN A 143 -0.89 13.91 -19.44
CA ASN A 143 -1.37 12.91 -18.51
C ASN A 143 -2.82 12.49 -18.77
N SER A 144 -2.99 11.39 -19.50
CA SER A 144 -4.24 10.63 -19.45
C SER A 144 -4.35 9.97 -18.06
N PRO A 145 -5.50 10.04 -17.36
CA PRO A 145 -5.65 9.44 -16.04
C PRO A 145 -5.54 7.91 -16.12
N LEU A 146 -4.33 7.40 -15.87
CA LEU A 146 -4.06 5.97 -15.85
C LEU A 146 -4.34 5.42 -14.45
N PRO A 147 -5.19 4.37 -14.32
CA PRO A 147 -5.38 3.70 -13.05
C PRO A 147 -4.09 3.06 -12.55
N ILE A 148 -3.76 3.29 -11.27
CA ILE A 148 -2.57 2.73 -10.63
C ILE A 148 -3.00 1.74 -9.57
N GLY A 149 -2.61 0.47 -9.75
CA GLY A 149 -2.73 -0.58 -8.75
C GLY A 149 -1.42 -0.76 -7.98
N VAL A 150 -1.51 -1.19 -6.73
CA VAL A 150 -0.33 -1.41 -5.88
C VAL A 150 -0.39 -2.79 -5.24
N PHE A 151 0.64 -3.60 -5.48
CA PHE A 151 0.84 -4.86 -4.79
C PHE A 151 1.59 -4.60 -3.46
N PRO A 152 1.11 -5.10 -2.33
CA PRO A 152 1.69 -4.84 -1.00
C PRO A 152 3.04 -5.55 -0.82
N GLY A 153 4.08 -5.07 -1.49
CA GLY A 153 5.43 -5.63 -1.45
C GLY A 153 6.34 -4.98 -0.42
N GLY A 154 5.97 -3.87 0.16
CA GLY A 154 6.76 -3.13 1.15
C GLY A 154 6.70 -3.73 2.54
N SER A 155 7.61 -3.29 3.43
CA SER A 155 7.64 -3.73 4.82
C SER A 155 6.47 -3.18 5.65
N ASP A 156 6.05 -1.98 5.38
CA ASP A 156 5.07 -1.25 6.20
C ASP A 156 3.78 -0.92 5.44
N ASN A 157 3.85 -0.67 4.12
CA ASN A 157 2.72 -0.37 3.22
C ASN A 157 1.70 0.65 3.78
N ARG A 158 2.21 1.74 4.40
CA ARG A 158 1.39 2.74 5.11
C ARG A 158 0.35 3.40 4.21
N SER A 159 0.72 3.69 2.97
CA SER A 159 -0.19 4.28 1.99
C SER A 159 -1.40 3.38 1.72
N LEU A 160 -1.16 2.06 1.53
CA LEU A 160 -2.24 1.10 1.31
C LEU A 160 -3.11 0.90 2.54
N ILE A 161 -2.50 0.83 3.73
CA ILE A 161 -3.22 0.72 5.01
C ILE A 161 -4.08 1.97 5.23
N GLY A 162 -3.58 3.16 4.91
CA GLY A 162 -4.34 4.40 5.01
C GLY A 162 -5.52 4.48 4.03
N LEU A 163 -5.36 3.92 2.82
CA LEU A 163 -6.41 3.92 1.80
C LEU A 163 -7.49 2.87 2.06
N VAL A 164 -7.11 1.65 2.42
CA VAL A 164 -8.02 0.51 2.63
C VAL A 164 -7.56 -0.30 3.85
N PRO A 165 -7.80 0.20 5.07
CA PRO A 165 -7.33 -0.43 6.31
C PRO A 165 -7.88 -1.84 6.52
N ASP A 166 -9.13 -2.08 6.12
CA ASP A 166 -9.79 -3.37 6.30
C ASP A 166 -9.12 -4.52 5.55
N VAL A 167 -8.45 -4.22 4.45
CA VAL A 167 -7.76 -5.21 3.62
C VAL A 167 -6.28 -5.31 3.98
N PHE A 168 -5.60 -4.16 4.08
CA PHE A 168 -4.13 -4.13 4.15
C PHE A 168 -3.56 -4.08 5.58
N ALA A 169 -4.37 -3.85 6.61
CA ALA A 169 -3.90 -3.87 7.99
C ALA A 169 -3.63 -5.29 8.53
N VAL A 170 -4.08 -6.33 7.84
CA VAL A 170 -3.88 -7.72 8.26
C VAL A 170 -2.45 -8.16 7.94
N GLN A 171 -1.66 -8.39 8.97
CA GLN A 171 -0.29 -8.88 8.84
C GLN A 171 -0.27 -10.42 8.67
N ASN A 172 0.73 -10.93 7.92
CA ASN A 172 0.97 -12.36 7.71
C ASN A 172 -0.19 -13.13 7.02
N ASP A 173 -0.94 -12.48 6.17
CA ASP A 173 -1.96 -13.09 5.32
C ASP A 173 -1.67 -12.83 3.84
N ILE A 174 -2.06 -13.78 2.98
CA ILE A 174 -1.94 -13.64 1.52
C ILE A 174 -3.14 -12.91 0.91
N ARG A 175 -4.23 -12.74 1.65
CA ARG A 175 -5.44 -12.07 1.18
C ARG A 175 -5.19 -10.67 0.62
N PRO A 176 -4.42 -9.80 1.29
CA PRO A 176 -4.10 -8.48 0.73
C PRO A 176 -3.47 -8.54 -0.66
N CYS A 177 -2.63 -9.56 -0.91
CA CYS A 177 -2.01 -9.77 -2.22
C CYS A 177 -3.03 -10.18 -3.28
N CYS A 178 -3.94 -11.09 -2.93
CA CYS A 178 -4.99 -11.54 -3.84
C CYS A 178 -6.05 -10.44 -4.09
N GLU A 179 -6.44 -9.71 -3.03
CA GLU A 179 -7.41 -8.61 -3.13
C GLU A 179 -6.89 -7.46 -4.00
N SER A 180 -5.61 -7.13 -3.89
CA SER A 180 -4.98 -6.13 -4.77
C SER A 180 -5.07 -6.54 -6.25
N ALA A 181 -4.85 -7.83 -6.57
CA ALA A 181 -5.00 -8.34 -7.93
C ALA A 181 -6.47 -8.33 -8.39
N MET A 182 -7.39 -8.71 -7.50
CA MET A 182 -8.82 -8.72 -7.83
C MET A 182 -9.37 -7.32 -8.05
N ALA A 183 -8.93 -6.31 -7.29
CA ALA A 183 -9.31 -4.93 -7.52
C ALA A 183 -8.93 -4.45 -8.94
N LEU A 184 -7.78 -4.90 -9.43
CA LEU A 184 -7.34 -4.61 -10.80
C LEU A 184 -8.19 -5.34 -11.85
N ILE A 185 -8.53 -6.62 -11.61
CA ILE A 185 -9.38 -7.43 -12.49
C ILE A 185 -10.78 -6.81 -12.60
N GLU A 186 -11.34 -6.38 -11.47
CA GLU A 186 -12.69 -5.81 -11.37
C GLU A 186 -12.77 -4.32 -11.73
N GLU A 187 -11.65 -3.71 -12.12
CA GLU A 187 -11.57 -2.27 -12.45
C GLU A 187 -12.08 -1.35 -11.35
N GLN A 188 -11.86 -1.77 -10.10
CA GLN A 188 -12.27 -0.94 -8.98
C GLN A 188 -11.30 0.22 -8.81
N THR A 189 -11.73 1.40 -9.22
CA THR A 189 -10.95 2.62 -9.12
C THR A 189 -11.56 3.57 -8.10
N ARG A 190 -10.69 4.24 -7.35
CA ARG A 190 -11.05 5.30 -6.42
C ARG A 190 -10.18 6.52 -6.68
N PRO A 191 -10.76 7.72 -6.81
CA PRO A 191 -9.96 8.94 -6.84
C PRO A 191 -9.28 9.16 -5.49
N ILE A 192 -8.00 9.52 -5.51
CA ILE A 192 -7.23 9.81 -4.31
C ILE A 192 -6.64 11.21 -4.40
N TYR A 193 -6.52 11.88 -3.25
CA TYR A 193 -5.86 13.16 -3.13
C TYR A 193 -4.39 12.97 -2.81
N LEU A 194 -3.52 13.63 -3.58
CA LEU A 194 -2.08 13.56 -3.40
C LEU A 194 -1.57 14.81 -2.70
N SER A 195 -0.62 14.63 -1.79
CA SER A 195 0.16 15.73 -1.24
C SER A 195 1.26 16.12 -2.21
N SER A 196 1.33 17.39 -2.61
CA SER A 196 2.40 17.94 -3.44
C SER A 196 3.39 18.69 -2.55
N ILE A 197 4.66 18.27 -2.58
CA ILE A 197 5.73 18.83 -1.75
C ILE A 197 6.76 19.46 -2.67
N LYS A 198 7.04 20.74 -2.50
CA LYS A 198 8.09 21.47 -3.19
C LYS A 198 9.20 21.81 -2.21
N PHE A 199 10.43 21.52 -2.60
CA PHE A 199 11.62 21.89 -1.83
C PHE A 199 12.16 23.22 -2.35
N GLU A 200 12.30 24.19 -1.46
CA GLU A 200 12.96 25.47 -1.72
C GLU A 200 14.37 25.40 -1.13
N ASN A 201 15.39 25.86 -1.87
CA ASN A 201 16.79 25.99 -1.41
C ASN A 201 17.49 24.68 -1.02
N SER A 202 17.30 23.59 -1.73
CA SER A 202 18.15 22.42 -1.54
C SER A 202 19.41 22.49 -2.44
N GLU A 203 20.56 22.83 -1.86
CA GLU A 203 21.84 22.99 -2.57
C GLU A 203 22.34 21.71 -3.30
N SER A 204 21.66 20.59 -3.18
CA SER A 204 22.16 19.29 -3.65
C SER A 204 21.16 18.37 -4.35
N SER A 205 19.94 18.80 -4.65
CA SER A 205 18.96 17.88 -5.25
C SER A 205 18.62 18.19 -6.69
N THR A 206 18.66 17.17 -7.52
CA THR A 206 18.15 17.14 -8.92
C THR A 206 16.65 17.50 -9.03
N ASN A 207 15.98 17.75 -7.90
CA ASN A 207 14.56 18.04 -7.80
C ASN A 207 14.24 19.48 -7.38
N GLU A 208 15.23 20.39 -7.47
CA GLU A 208 15.02 21.77 -7.08
C GLU A 208 13.86 22.42 -7.88
N GLY A 209 12.87 22.94 -7.15
CA GLY A 209 11.67 23.56 -7.74
C GLY A 209 10.64 22.59 -8.35
N LYS A 210 10.93 21.29 -8.48
CA LYS A 210 9.96 20.32 -9.01
C LYS A 210 9.18 19.66 -7.87
N PRO A 211 7.84 19.56 -7.97
CA PRO A 211 7.03 18.94 -6.94
C PRO A 211 7.27 17.42 -6.84
N VAL A 212 7.25 16.90 -5.62
CA VAL A 212 7.20 15.46 -5.31
C VAL A 212 5.82 15.14 -4.79
N TYR A 213 5.25 14.03 -5.24
CA TYR A 213 3.89 13.63 -4.88
C TYR A 213 3.89 12.40 -3.99
N GLY A 214 3.03 12.41 -2.96
CA GLY A 214 2.86 11.31 -2.01
C GLY A 214 1.42 11.14 -1.57
N VAL A 215 1.09 9.93 -1.11
CA VAL A 215 -0.25 9.56 -0.61
C VAL A 215 -0.34 9.70 0.90
N SER A 216 0.65 9.18 1.63
CA SER A 216 0.56 9.01 3.09
C SER A 216 0.92 10.26 3.89
N GLY A 217 1.74 11.15 3.34
CA GLY A 217 2.19 12.36 4.03
C GLY A 217 3.70 12.49 4.16
N LEU A 218 4.14 13.47 4.95
CA LEU A 218 5.54 13.79 5.19
C LEU A 218 5.86 13.60 6.67
N TYR A 219 6.94 12.87 6.95
CA TYR A 219 7.51 12.69 8.27
C TYR A 219 8.92 13.26 8.28
N ALA A 220 9.24 14.07 9.27
CA ALA A 220 10.58 14.64 9.43
C ALA A 220 10.96 14.71 10.91
N GLY A 221 12.22 14.38 11.24
CA GLY A 221 12.74 14.49 12.59
C GLY A 221 13.44 13.23 13.09
N TRP A 222 13.32 12.97 14.39
CA TRP A 222 13.98 11.85 15.06
C TRP A 222 13.46 10.50 14.58
N TYR A 223 12.12 10.39 14.46
CA TYR A 223 11.46 9.14 14.04
C TYR A 223 11.93 8.69 12.65
N ASP A 224 11.98 9.60 11.69
CA ASP A 224 12.42 9.32 10.33
C ASP A 224 13.89 8.85 10.32
N ARG A 225 14.76 9.49 11.09
CA ARG A 225 16.16 9.07 11.24
C ARG A 225 16.29 7.67 11.82
N VAL A 226 15.49 7.30 12.83
CA VAL A 226 15.49 5.95 13.42
C VAL A 226 15.03 4.91 12.39
N GLU A 227 14.00 5.21 11.62
CA GLU A 227 13.51 4.32 10.57
C GLU A 227 14.55 4.16 9.43
N ALA A 228 15.25 5.22 9.06
CA ALA A 228 16.36 5.14 8.09
C ALA A 228 17.53 4.29 8.62
N ASP A 229 17.91 4.45 9.90
CA ASP A 229 18.98 3.68 10.52
C ASP A 229 18.61 2.19 10.74
N LYS A 230 17.33 1.87 10.84
CA LYS A 230 16.83 0.49 10.95
C LYS A 230 17.39 -0.41 9.84
N ASN A 231 17.52 0.11 8.63
CA ASN A 231 18.01 -0.66 7.49
C ASN A 231 19.49 -1.03 7.61
N LYS A 232 20.28 -0.28 8.38
CA LYS A 232 21.69 -0.58 8.66
C LYS A 232 21.85 -1.78 9.62
N LEU A 233 20.78 -2.13 10.36
CA LEU A 233 20.74 -3.23 11.33
C LEU A 233 20.19 -4.54 10.74
N TRP A 234 20.46 -4.80 9.47
CA TRP A 234 19.92 -5.96 8.73
C TRP A 234 20.21 -7.31 9.41
N TYR A 235 21.35 -7.44 10.09
CA TYR A 235 21.81 -8.66 10.78
C TYR A 235 20.98 -9.04 12.03
N TRP A 236 20.13 -8.12 12.55
CA TRP A 236 19.23 -8.38 13.68
C TRP A 236 17.86 -8.96 13.24
N GLY A 237 17.63 -9.15 11.95
CA GLY A 237 16.40 -9.74 11.43
C GLY A 237 15.13 -9.08 11.96
N ALA A 238 14.23 -9.85 12.58
CA ALA A 238 12.96 -9.35 13.15
C ALA A 238 13.15 -8.36 14.31
N LEU A 239 14.27 -8.42 15.01
CA LEU A 239 14.57 -7.54 16.17
C LEU A 239 15.15 -6.18 15.74
N LYS A 240 15.52 -5.99 14.46
CA LYS A 240 16.16 -4.76 13.97
C LYS A 240 15.40 -3.48 14.35
N ARG A 241 14.09 -3.51 14.32
CA ARG A 241 13.25 -2.35 14.67
C ARG A 241 13.38 -2.00 16.16
N TRP A 242 13.19 -2.98 17.03
CA TRP A 242 13.34 -2.78 18.48
C TRP A 242 14.71 -2.25 18.87
N ILE A 243 15.76 -2.83 18.28
CA ILE A 243 17.15 -2.43 18.57
C ILE A 243 17.43 -1.02 18.04
N ALA A 244 16.92 -0.66 16.85
CA ALA A 244 17.03 0.69 16.33
C ALA A 244 16.41 1.71 17.28
N TYR A 245 15.20 1.47 17.77
CA TYR A 245 14.53 2.36 18.73
C TYR A 245 15.25 2.44 20.07
N ILE A 246 15.68 1.30 20.65
CA ILE A 246 16.42 1.28 21.91
C ILE A 246 17.73 2.03 21.79
N THR A 247 18.50 1.79 20.74
CA THR A 247 19.80 2.46 20.52
C THR A 247 19.62 3.94 20.25
N ALA A 248 18.60 4.33 19.49
CA ALA A 248 18.25 5.72 19.26
C ALA A 248 17.82 6.41 20.55
N TYR A 249 16.97 5.77 21.36
CA TYR A 249 16.56 6.29 22.66
C TYR A 249 17.75 6.51 23.60
N LEU A 250 18.66 5.54 23.71
CA LEU A 250 19.86 5.67 24.52
C LEU A 250 20.80 6.78 24.04
N ARG A 251 20.84 7.02 22.71
CA ARG A 251 21.58 8.14 22.14
C ARG A 251 20.88 9.48 22.37
N SER A 252 19.53 9.49 22.36
CA SER A 252 18.71 10.70 22.54
C SER A 252 18.83 11.31 23.94
N LEU A 253 19.24 10.53 24.93
CA LEU A 253 19.55 11.05 26.27
C LEU A 253 20.69 12.11 26.25
N LYS A 254 21.39 12.29 25.12
CA LYS A 254 22.46 13.28 24.90
C LYS A 254 22.05 14.48 24.04
N GLN A 255 20.80 14.90 24.07
CA GLN A 255 20.24 16.07 23.35
C GLN A 255 20.04 15.89 21.83
N TYR A 256 18.77 15.83 21.42
CA TYR A 256 18.37 16.16 20.05
C TYR A 256 18.09 17.65 19.96
N PRO A 257 18.64 18.35 18.96
CA PRO A 257 18.29 19.73 18.73
C PRO A 257 16.82 19.85 18.37
N GLU A 258 16.09 20.70 19.06
CA GLU A 258 14.77 21.14 18.64
C GLU A 258 14.93 21.91 17.33
N ILE A 259 14.06 21.60 16.36
CA ILE A 259 14.01 22.29 15.06
C ILE A 259 12.85 23.27 15.12
N GLU A 260 13.12 24.50 14.71
CA GLU A 260 12.07 25.51 14.57
C GLU A 260 11.37 25.33 13.21
N PHE A 261 10.07 25.11 13.25
CA PHE A 261 9.23 25.04 12.07
C PHE A 261 8.34 26.27 12.02
N ASN A 262 8.31 26.92 10.86
CA ASN A 262 7.32 27.94 10.55
C ASN A 262 6.28 27.33 9.62
N ILE A 263 5.05 27.14 10.11
CA ILE A 263 3.98 26.48 9.37
C ILE A 263 2.97 27.54 8.97
N ILE A 264 2.78 27.70 7.67
CA ILE A 264 1.72 28.52 7.09
C ILE A 264 0.66 27.56 6.57
N TYR A 265 -0.57 27.69 7.07
CA TYR A 265 -1.65 26.79 6.72
C TYR A 265 -2.96 27.54 6.53
N GLU A 266 -3.84 26.93 5.76
CA GLU A 266 -5.23 27.35 5.64
C GLU A 266 -6.12 26.41 6.43
N GLU A 267 -7.16 26.98 7.09
CA GLU A 267 -8.12 26.13 7.79
C GLU A 267 -8.91 25.25 6.82
N TYR A 268 -9.13 24.00 7.21
CA TYR A 268 -9.94 23.08 6.44
C TYR A 268 -11.34 23.61 6.21
N CYS A 269 -11.78 23.63 4.97
CA CYS A 269 -13.13 23.95 4.57
C CYS A 269 -13.78 22.74 3.92
N ALA A 270 -14.82 22.19 4.55
CA ALA A 270 -15.55 21.04 4.02
C ALA A 270 -16.23 21.32 2.65
N GLY A 271 -16.38 22.59 2.32
CA GLY A 271 -16.94 23.11 1.07
C GLY A 271 -17.74 24.37 1.35
N CYS A 272 -17.55 25.38 0.52
CA CYS A 272 -18.32 26.63 0.57
C CYS A 272 -18.39 27.24 -0.83
N SER A 273 -19.20 28.28 -0.97
CA SER A 273 -19.39 28.99 -2.24
C SER A 273 -18.09 29.55 -2.86
N LYS A 274 -17.00 29.71 -2.05
CA LYS A 274 -15.70 30.19 -2.52
C LYS A 274 -14.79 29.09 -3.06
N CYS A 275 -14.76 27.90 -2.43
CA CYS A 275 -13.79 26.85 -2.75
C CYS A 275 -14.36 25.68 -3.59
N ARG A 276 -15.68 25.49 -3.59
CA ARG A 276 -16.37 24.48 -4.43
C ARG A 276 -17.51 25.16 -5.17
N SER A 277 -17.25 25.55 -6.41
CA SER A 277 -18.34 25.85 -7.34
C SER A 277 -19.10 24.57 -7.65
N SER A 278 -20.42 24.65 -7.83
CA SER A 278 -21.36 23.55 -8.06
C SER A 278 -20.99 22.66 -9.26
N GLN A 279 -19.95 21.85 -9.14
CA GLN A 279 -19.72 20.72 -10.04
C GLN A 279 -20.39 19.52 -9.41
N SER A 280 -21.52 19.11 -9.99
CA SER A 280 -22.12 17.82 -9.73
C SER A 280 -21.15 16.71 -10.13
N ILE A 281 -20.35 16.25 -9.19
CA ILE A 281 -19.55 15.04 -9.36
C ILE A 281 -20.56 13.90 -9.28
N THR A 282 -21.00 13.43 -10.42
CA THR A 282 -21.67 12.14 -10.55
C THR A 282 -20.60 11.09 -10.36
N GLU A 283 -20.29 10.76 -9.11
CA GLU A 283 -19.48 9.58 -8.81
C GLU A 283 -20.28 8.36 -9.25
N LYS A 284 -19.80 7.70 -10.30
CA LYS A 284 -20.27 6.37 -10.66
C LYS A 284 -19.78 5.42 -9.58
N THR A 285 -20.63 5.16 -8.60
CA THR A 285 -20.38 4.14 -7.59
C THR A 285 -20.50 2.77 -8.25
N ASN A 286 -19.37 2.13 -8.52
CA ASN A 286 -19.34 0.73 -8.85
C ASN A 286 -19.76 -0.05 -7.61
N GLN A 287 -20.94 -0.71 -7.69
CA GLN A 287 -21.44 -1.57 -6.63
C GLN A 287 -20.50 -2.77 -6.50
N THR A 288 -19.70 -2.80 -5.48
CA THR A 288 -18.93 -3.98 -5.13
C THR A 288 -19.89 -5.02 -4.53
N ASN A 289 -20.20 -6.03 -5.30
CA ASN A 289 -20.97 -7.16 -4.80
C ASN A 289 -20.15 -7.88 -3.71
N LYS A 290 -20.68 -7.88 -2.48
CA LYS A 290 -20.07 -8.64 -1.38
C LYS A 290 -19.99 -10.10 -1.77
N ARG A 291 -18.81 -10.65 -1.82
CA ARG A 291 -18.59 -12.06 -2.14
C ARG A 291 -19.05 -12.92 -0.96
N TRP A 292 -19.71 -14.06 -1.23
CA TRP A 292 -20.29 -14.93 -0.20
C TRP A 292 -19.26 -15.40 0.86
N TRP A 293 -18.01 -15.56 0.48
CA TRP A 293 -16.94 -15.99 1.39
C TRP A 293 -16.43 -14.88 2.32
N HIS A 294 -16.70 -13.62 2.04
CA HIS A 294 -16.47 -12.52 2.99
C HIS A 294 -17.29 -12.70 4.28
N TYR A 295 -18.45 -13.35 4.20
CA TYR A 295 -19.26 -13.68 5.37
C TYR A 295 -18.67 -14.81 6.22
N ILE A 296 -17.91 -15.74 5.60
CA ILE A 296 -17.34 -16.92 6.29
C ILE A 296 -15.95 -16.62 6.84
N THR A 297 -15.14 -15.85 6.14
CA THR A 297 -13.73 -15.61 6.49
C THR A 297 -13.52 -14.42 7.41
N GLY A 298 -14.60 -13.71 7.80
CA GLY A 298 -14.52 -12.56 8.68
C GLY A 298 -13.74 -11.38 8.08
N SER A 299 -13.60 -11.32 6.77
CA SER A 299 -13.14 -10.12 6.06
C SER A 299 -14.15 -9.00 6.36
N ARG A 300 -13.80 -8.14 7.28
CA ARG A 300 -14.68 -7.07 7.77
C ARG A 300 -14.87 -6.07 6.65
N ASN A 301 -16.13 -5.91 6.30
CA ASN A 301 -16.68 -4.75 5.63
C ASN A 301 -15.82 -4.15 4.51
N TYR A 302 -15.88 -4.74 3.32
CA TYR A 302 -15.88 -3.87 2.16
C TYR A 302 -17.03 -2.91 2.39
N ILE A 303 -16.72 -1.68 2.71
CA ILE A 303 -17.68 -0.59 2.65
C ILE A 303 -18.00 -0.48 1.17
N GLY A 304 -19.00 -1.24 0.74
CA GLY A 304 -19.66 -0.94 -0.50
C GLY A 304 -20.16 0.48 -0.32
N VAL A 305 -19.58 1.41 -1.02
CA VAL A 305 -20.08 2.79 -1.09
C VAL A 305 -21.42 2.72 -1.85
N ASN A 306 -22.43 2.20 -1.18
CA ASN A 306 -23.80 2.12 -1.68
C ASN A 306 -24.65 3.31 -1.23
N ASP A 307 -24.05 4.25 -0.52
CA ASP A 307 -24.70 5.50 -0.22
C ASP A 307 -24.18 6.57 -1.18
N ILE A 308 -24.85 6.68 -2.33
CA ILE A 308 -24.84 7.93 -3.09
C ILE A 308 -25.49 8.96 -2.17
N LYS A 309 -24.69 9.57 -1.31
CA LYS A 309 -25.11 10.77 -0.60
C LYS A 309 -25.30 11.82 -1.68
N PRO A 310 -26.51 12.37 -1.82
CA PRO A 310 -26.75 13.43 -2.80
C PRO A 310 -25.68 14.49 -2.56
N GLY A 311 -24.99 14.91 -3.62
CA GLY A 311 -23.91 15.88 -3.53
C GLY A 311 -24.42 17.08 -2.75
N LYS A 312 -23.75 17.43 -1.64
CA LYS A 312 -24.12 18.58 -0.84
C LYS A 312 -23.93 19.83 -1.71
N ASP A 313 -25.00 20.60 -1.86
CA ASP A 313 -24.92 21.88 -2.52
C ASP A 313 -24.20 22.89 -1.58
N TYR A 314 -22.98 23.22 -1.93
CA TYR A 314 -22.15 24.16 -1.16
C TYR A 314 -22.33 25.62 -1.60
N SER A 315 -23.16 25.91 -2.60
CA SER A 315 -23.40 27.27 -3.12
C SER A 315 -23.99 28.19 -2.09
N VAL A 316 -24.74 27.66 -1.10
CA VAL A 316 -25.41 28.41 -0.02
C VAL A 316 -24.52 28.53 1.22
N VAL A 317 -23.45 27.71 1.33
CA VAL A 317 -22.60 27.72 2.53
C VAL A 317 -21.57 28.84 2.42
N GLN A 318 -21.69 29.85 3.29
CA GLN A 318 -20.69 30.90 3.43
C GLN A 318 -19.71 30.56 4.55
N ASN A 319 -18.41 30.50 4.24
CA ASN A 319 -17.33 30.35 5.21
C ASN A 319 -16.37 31.53 5.08
N GLU A 320 -16.41 32.44 6.09
CA GLU A 320 -15.57 33.64 6.12
C GLU A 320 -14.08 33.32 6.29
N ASN A 321 -13.73 32.13 6.84
CA ASN A 321 -12.36 31.72 7.10
C ASN A 321 -11.75 30.96 5.94
N CYS A 322 -12.52 30.62 4.91
CA CYS A 322 -12.04 29.94 3.73
C CYS A 322 -11.04 30.81 2.97
N GLY A 323 -9.81 30.27 2.76
CA GLY A 323 -8.71 30.95 2.08
C GLY A 323 -7.95 31.96 2.96
N LYS A 324 -8.19 31.98 4.29
CA LYS A 324 -7.34 32.75 5.21
C LYS A 324 -6.17 31.93 5.68
N THR A 325 -4.98 32.39 5.36
CA THR A 325 -3.73 31.79 5.81
C THR A 325 -3.44 32.14 7.27
N ARG A 326 -3.03 31.16 8.05
CA ARG A 326 -2.53 31.33 9.42
C ARG A 326 -1.09 30.90 9.50
N GLU A 327 -0.31 31.58 10.34
CA GLU A 327 1.09 31.27 10.60
C GLU A 327 1.27 30.79 12.03
N MET A 328 2.00 29.71 12.22
CA MET A 328 2.31 29.13 13.51
C MET A 328 3.79 28.75 13.57
N LYS A 329 4.49 29.21 14.61
CA LYS A 329 5.90 28.83 14.88
C LYS A 329 5.92 27.76 15.96
N ILE A 330 6.49 26.63 15.66
CA ILE A 330 6.57 25.47 16.55
C ILE A 330 8.03 25.06 16.69
N LYS A 331 8.44 24.73 17.92
CA LYS A 331 9.70 24.02 18.21
C LYS A 331 9.34 22.56 18.46
N ALA A 332 9.87 21.67 17.66
CA ALA A 332 9.58 20.24 17.78
C ALA A 332 10.81 19.38 17.43
N ILE A 333 10.85 18.19 18.01
CA ILE A 333 11.85 17.16 17.68
C ILE A 333 11.38 16.35 16.46
N ASP A 334 10.06 16.15 16.34
CA ASP A 334 9.41 15.42 15.27
C ASP A 334 8.21 16.19 14.74
N ILE A 335 8.00 16.10 13.44
CA ILE A 335 6.82 16.62 12.78
C ILE A 335 6.26 15.58 11.81
N ALA A 336 4.95 15.42 11.81
CA ALA A 336 4.22 14.56 10.90
C ALA A 336 3.09 15.35 10.25
N PHE A 337 3.07 15.38 8.93
CA PHE A 337 1.95 15.83 8.13
C PHE A 337 1.29 14.62 7.50
N GLU A 338 0.09 14.31 7.89
CA GLU A 338 -0.65 13.17 7.38
C GLU A 338 -1.74 13.64 6.42
N ASN A 339 -1.84 12.94 5.29
CA ASN A 339 -2.88 13.19 4.31
C ASN A 339 -4.08 12.31 4.63
N PHE A 340 -5.16 12.91 5.11
CA PHE A 340 -6.40 12.18 5.36
C PHE A 340 -7.22 12.13 4.07
N GLN A 341 -7.52 10.91 3.65
CA GLN A 341 -8.48 10.68 2.58
C GLN A 341 -9.87 10.68 3.20
N ASP A 342 -10.77 11.54 2.73
CA ASP A 342 -12.17 11.51 3.18
C ASP A 342 -12.76 10.13 2.86
N GLN A 343 -13.21 9.44 3.92
CA GLN A 343 -13.84 8.11 3.84
C GLN A 343 -15.30 8.20 3.43
#